data_02020a7f8df38b393c3c5e17147711ed
#
_entry.id   02020a7f8df38b393c3c5e17147711ed
#
_cell.length_a   1.000
_cell.length_b   1.000
_cell.length_c   1.000
_cell.angle_alpha   90.00
_cell.angle_beta   90.00
_cell.angle_gamma   90.00
#
_symmetry.space_group_name_H-M   'P 1'
#
loop_
_entity.id
_entity.type
_entity.pdbx_description
1 polymer ?
#
loop_
_entity_poly.entity_id
_entity_poly.type
_entity_poly.pdbx_seq_one_letter_code
_entity_poly.pdbx_strand_id
1 'polypeptide(L)'
;MIENISHNDQLISVIIRSQYNAEGIKFFTPDDFSQQLAYMNREKGYTIPPHVHNPVKREVSYTQEVLFIKSGKIRVDYFDDDKNYLESRILSQGDVVLLSGGGHGFYMLEDSEIIEVKQGPYAGDRDKTRFDPITNDQVRLK
;
A
#
# COMPACT_ATOMS: atom_id res chain seq x y z
N MET A 1 7.23 0.32 12.98
CA MET A 1 8.12 -0.39 12.03
C MET A 1 7.62 -0.12 10.63
N ILE A 2 8.55 0.06 9.67
CA ILE A 2 8.25 0.14 8.23
C ILE A 2 8.76 -1.14 7.59
N GLU A 3 7.99 -1.73 6.69
CA GLU A 3 8.38 -2.92 5.93
C GLU A 3 8.28 -2.62 4.44
N ASN A 4 9.35 -2.91 3.71
CA ASN A 4 9.40 -2.83 2.27
C ASN A 4 9.40 -4.24 1.68
N ILE A 5 8.51 -4.48 0.74
CA ILE A 5 8.47 -5.69 -0.05
C ILE A 5 8.99 -5.36 -1.43
N SER A 6 10.06 -6.03 -1.84
CA SER A 6 10.71 -5.80 -3.13
C SER A 6 10.96 -7.13 -3.86
N HIS A 7 10.96 -7.07 -5.18
CA HIS A 7 11.31 -8.19 -6.06
C HIS A 7 12.10 -7.66 -7.25
N ASN A 8 13.28 -8.27 -7.56
CA ASN A 8 14.16 -7.84 -8.65
C ASN A 8 14.47 -6.33 -8.62
N ASP A 9 14.87 -5.82 -7.44
CA ASP A 9 15.17 -4.40 -7.17
C ASP A 9 13.98 -3.44 -7.35
N GLN A 10 12.79 -3.93 -7.60
CA GLN A 10 11.57 -3.14 -7.68
C GLN A 10 10.84 -3.16 -6.33
N LEU A 11 10.52 -1.99 -5.79
CA LEU A 11 9.67 -1.84 -4.61
C LEU A 11 8.21 -2.08 -5.02
N ILE A 12 7.60 -3.15 -4.52
CA ILE A 12 6.23 -3.54 -4.85
C ILE A 12 5.22 -3.18 -3.75
N SER A 13 5.70 -3.00 -2.51
CA SER A 13 4.81 -2.58 -1.42
C SER A 13 5.58 -1.94 -0.27
N VAL A 14 4.91 -1.03 0.44
CA VAL A 14 5.38 -0.42 1.69
C VAL A 14 4.30 -0.59 2.75
N ILE A 15 4.64 -1.13 3.90
CA ILE A 15 3.74 -1.25 5.06
C ILE A 15 4.21 -0.30 6.16
N ILE A 16 3.30 0.55 6.65
CA ILE A 16 3.48 1.32 7.87
C ILE A 16 2.70 0.61 8.97
N ARG A 17 3.40 0.04 9.95
CA ARG A 17 2.76 -0.61 11.08
C ARG A 17 2.11 0.41 12.00
N SER A 18 0.97 0.08 12.58
CA SER A 18 0.16 0.97 13.45
C SER A 18 0.96 1.60 14.60
N GLN A 19 1.95 0.88 15.13
CA GLN A 19 2.84 1.35 16.19
C GLN A 19 4.03 2.18 15.70
N TYR A 20 4.15 2.45 14.39
CA TYR A 20 5.22 3.31 13.88
C TYR A 20 5.11 4.70 14.48
N ASN A 21 6.23 5.22 14.96
CA ASN A 21 6.33 6.56 15.52
C ASN A 21 7.68 7.19 15.14
N ALA A 22 7.63 8.44 14.70
CA ALA A 22 8.79 9.27 14.40
C ALA A 22 8.42 10.74 14.55
N GLU A 23 9.38 11.61 14.77
CA GLU A 23 9.15 13.06 14.78
C GLU A 23 9.09 13.61 13.35
N GLY A 24 8.27 14.65 13.18
CA GLY A 24 8.18 15.40 11.94
C GLY A 24 7.42 14.67 10.85
N ILE A 25 7.89 14.80 9.61
CA ILE A 25 7.36 14.12 8.44
C ILE A 25 8.39 13.16 7.87
N LYS A 26 7.93 11.97 7.47
CA LYS A 26 8.76 10.94 6.82
C LYS A 26 8.03 10.43 5.58
N PHE A 27 8.66 10.59 4.42
CA PHE A 27 8.22 9.97 3.17
C PHE A 27 8.90 8.62 2.99
N PHE A 28 8.16 7.63 2.48
CA PHE A 28 8.62 6.23 2.35
C PHE A 28 8.69 5.77 0.90
N THR A 29 8.24 6.60 -0.02
CA THR A 29 8.16 6.27 -1.45
C THR A 29 9.27 6.97 -2.22
N PRO A 30 9.78 6.36 -3.32
CA PRO A 30 10.58 7.08 -4.30
C PRO A 30 9.84 8.30 -4.87
N ASP A 31 10.59 9.33 -5.26
CA ASP A 31 10.03 10.60 -5.72
C ASP A 31 9.22 10.49 -7.02
N ASP A 32 9.48 9.46 -7.82
CA ASP A 32 8.82 9.18 -9.10
C ASP A 32 7.50 8.38 -8.97
N PHE A 33 7.15 7.93 -7.76
CA PHE A 33 5.89 7.24 -7.55
C PHE A 33 4.70 8.19 -7.71
N SER A 34 3.65 7.71 -8.38
CA SER A 34 2.43 8.48 -8.61
C SER A 34 1.66 8.80 -7.32
N GLN A 35 1.85 7.97 -6.29
CA GLN A 35 1.36 8.24 -4.94
C GLN A 35 2.53 8.32 -3.97
N GLN A 36 2.55 9.39 -3.19
CA GLN A 36 3.56 9.62 -2.17
C GLN A 36 3.00 9.24 -0.80
N LEU A 37 3.55 8.19 -0.20
CA LEU A 37 3.16 7.73 1.13
C LEU A 37 4.07 8.34 2.19
N ALA A 38 3.48 9.03 3.15
CA ALA A 38 4.19 9.65 4.25
C ALA A 38 3.50 9.43 5.59
N TYR A 39 4.27 9.54 6.65
CA TYR A 39 3.82 9.65 8.03
C TYR A 39 4.12 11.05 8.55
N MET A 40 3.22 11.62 9.32
CA MET A 40 3.41 12.93 9.93
C MET A 40 3.04 12.88 11.41
N ASN A 41 3.95 13.38 12.25
CA ASN A 41 3.74 13.59 13.68
C ASN A 41 4.10 15.04 14.02
N ARG A 42 3.14 15.78 14.57
CA ARG A 42 3.29 17.19 14.95
C ARG A 42 2.72 17.42 16.34
N GLU A 43 3.37 18.28 17.09
CA GLU A 43 2.91 18.66 18.41
C GLU A 43 1.66 19.54 18.34
N LYS A 44 0.93 19.58 19.45
CA LYS A 44 -0.23 20.48 19.61
C LYS A 44 0.18 21.94 19.37
N GLY A 45 -0.56 22.64 18.52
CA GLY A 45 -0.32 24.04 18.18
C GLY A 45 0.60 24.25 16.96
N TYR A 46 1.20 23.18 16.42
CA TYR A 46 1.91 23.29 15.17
C TYR A 46 0.97 23.68 14.03
N THR A 47 1.36 24.65 13.24
CA THR A 47 0.57 25.11 12.09
C THR A 47 1.27 24.74 10.79
N ILE A 48 0.56 24.02 9.92
CA ILE A 48 0.96 23.86 8.52
C ILE A 48 0.36 25.04 7.76
N PRO A 49 1.18 25.92 7.14
CA PRO A 49 0.64 27.06 6.40
C PRO A 49 -0.35 26.59 5.31
N PRO A 50 -1.50 27.28 5.19
CA PRO A 50 -2.43 26.99 4.10
C PRO A 50 -1.75 27.19 2.75
N HIS A 51 -2.03 26.29 1.81
CA HIS A 51 -1.43 26.31 0.48
C HIS A 51 -2.39 25.73 -0.55
N VAL A 52 -2.13 26.03 -1.81
CA VAL A 52 -2.80 25.45 -2.97
C VAL A 52 -1.78 24.64 -3.77
N HIS A 53 -2.23 23.55 -4.36
CA HIS A 53 -1.41 22.78 -5.29
C HIS A 53 -1.57 23.37 -6.70
N ASN A 54 -0.46 23.74 -7.32
CA ASN A 54 -0.46 24.22 -8.69
C ASN A 54 -0.74 23.07 -9.67
N PRO A 55 -1.38 23.33 -10.83
CA PRO A 55 -1.53 22.33 -11.87
C PRO A 55 -0.16 21.86 -12.37
N VAL A 56 0.07 20.57 -12.30
CA VAL A 56 1.27 19.91 -12.83
C VAL A 56 0.83 18.72 -13.66
N LYS A 57 1.27 18.70 -14.94
CA LYS A 57 1.00 17.55 -15.80
C LYS A 57 1.76 16.33 -15.27
N ARG A 58 1.03 15.23 -15.07
CA ARG A 58 1.58 13.93 -14.69
C ARG A 58 1.10 12.87 -15.67
N GLU A 59 1.96 11.91 -15.96
CA GLU A 59 1.61 10.72 -16.73
C GLU A 59 1.71 9.51 -15.80
N VAL A 60 0.63 8.73 -15.72
CA VAL A 60 0.52 7.57 -14.82
C VAL A 60 0.08 6.37 -15.64
N SER A 61 0.91 5.32 -15.65
CA SER A 61 0.66 4.10 -16.43
C SER A 61 0.20 2.94 -15.56
N TYR A 62 0.54 2.93 -14.27
CA TYR A 62 0.20 1.87 -13.33
C TYR A 62 -0.68 2.38 -12.21
N THR A 63 -1.62 1.54 -11.79
CA THR A 63 -2.45 1.81 -10.64
C THR A 63 -1.66 1.52 -9.36
N GLN A 64 -1.56 2.53 -8.50
CA GLN A 64 -1.11 2.38 -7.12
C GLN A 64 -2.30 2.51 -6.19
N GLU A 65 -2.27 1.73 -5.10
CA GLU A 65 -3.34 1.68 -4.11
C GLU A 65 -2.77 1.84 -2.71
N VAL A 66 -3.46 2.61 -1.85
CA VAL A 66 -3.15 2.69 -0.42
C VAL A 66 -4.36 2.16 0.33
N LEU A 67 -4.14 1.18 1.21
CA LEU A 67 -5.17 0.65 2.09
C LEU A 67 -4.85 1.00 3.54
N PHE A 68 -5.86 1.47 4.24
CA PHE A 68 -5.85 1.64 5.69
C PHE A 68 -6.75 0.57 6.34
N ILE A 69 -6.19 -0.25 7.22
CA ILE A 69 -6.93 -1.27 7.95
C ILE A 69 -7.66 -0.60 9.11
N LYS A 70 -8.94 -0.31 8.90
CA LYS A 70 -9.77 0.39 9.89
C LYS A 70 -10.11 -0.51 11.07
N SER A 71 -10.40 -1.80 10.79
CA SER A 71 -10.64 -2.83 11.80
C SER A 71 -10.37 -4.22 11.26
N GLY A 72 -10.18 -5.21 12.15
CA GLY A 72 -9.97 -6.60 11.79
C GLY A 72 -8.53 -6.94 11.44
N LYS A 73 -8.38 -8.03 10.67
CA LYS A 73 -7.09 -8.58 10.29
C LYS A 73 -7.16 -9.21 8.91
N ILE A 74 -6.22 -8.87 8.05
CA ILE A 74 -6.14 -9.40 6.69
C ILE A 74 -4.76 -10.00 6.43
N ARG A 75 -4.70 -10.93 5.47
CA ARG A 75 -3.46 -11.38 4.84
C ARG A 75 -3.38 -10.75 3.46
N VAL A 76 -2.24 -10.15 3.15
CA VAL A 76 -1.91 -9.69 1.80
C VAL A 76 -0.95 -10.69 1.19
N ASP A 77 -1.31 -11.24 0.04
CA ASP A 77 -0.49 -12.15 -0.74
C ASP A 77 0.14 -11.38 -1.91
N TYR A 78 1.46 -11.43 -2.04
CA TYR A 78 2.23 -10.70 -3.05
C TYR A 78 2.69 -11.64 -4.17
N PHE A 79 2.63 -11.11 -5.39
CA PHE A 79 3.02 -11.80 -6.62
C PHE A 79 3.90 -10.86 -7.46
N ASP A 80 4.76 -11.45 -8.30
CA ASP A 80 5.44 -10.70 -9.35
C ASP A 80 4.51 -10.38 -10.54
N ASP A 81 5.03 -9.68 -11.55
CA ASP A 81 4.26 -9.31 -12.74
C ASP A 81 3.86 -10.53 -13.59
N ASP A 82 4.56 -11.64 -13.46
CA ASP A 82 4.27 -12.93 -14.12
C ASP A 82 3.29 -13.80 -13.31
N LYS A 83 2.73 -13.27 -12.22
CA LYS A 83 1.77 -13.93 -11.32
C LYS A 83 2.38 -15.06 -10.46
N ASN A 84 3.70 -15.09 -10.32
CA ASN A 84 4.35 -16.02 -9.40
C ASN A 84 4.24 -15.51 -7.97
N TYR A 85 3.82 -16.40 -7.05
CA TYR A 85 3.69 -16.06 -5.64
C TYR A 85 5.05 -15.80 -5.00
N LEU A 86 5.17 -14.71 -4.27
CA LEU A 86 6.37 -14.29 -3.57
C LEU A 86 6.31 -14.59 -2.07
N GLU A 87 5.40 -13.94 -1.37
CA GLU A 87 5.25 -14.03 0.09
C GLU A 87 3.94 -13.41 0.55
N SER A 88 3.64 -13.54 1.84
CA SER A 88 2.47 -12.92 2.46
C SER A 88 2.83 -12.10 3.70
N ARG A 89 2.02 -11.10 3.98
CA ARG A 89 2.05 -10.30 5.21
C ARG A 89 0.67 -10.28 5.86
N ILE A 90 0.65 -10.32 7.19
CA ILE A 90 -0.57 -10.07 7.96
C ILE A 90 -0.60 -8.61 8.36
N LEU A 91 -1.71 -7.94 8.08
CA LEU A 91 -1.99 -6.57 8.49
C LEU A 91 -3.15 -6.57 9.49
N SER A 92 -3.04 -5.71 10.48
CA SER A 92 -4.02 -5.55 11.56
C SER A 92 -4.52 -4.11 11.63
N GLN A 93 -5.50 -3.87 12.46
CA GLN A 93 -6.08 -2.54 12.68
C GLN A 93 -5.00 -1.46 12.86
N GLY A 94 -5.11 -0.37 12.11
CA GLY A 94 -4.21 0.77 12.13
C GLY A 94 -3.00 0.66 11.20
N ASP A 95 -2.74 -0.52 10.61
CA ASP A 95 -1.71 -0.66 9.59
C ASP A 95 -2.14 0.03 8.28
N VAL A 96 -1.15 0.58 7.57
CA VAL A 96 -1.32 1.17 6.24
C VAL A 96 -0.41 0.44 5.27
N VAL A 97 -0.91 0.12 4.09
CA VAL A 97 -0.12 -0.51 3.03
C VAL A 97 -0.27 0.26 1.72
N LEU A 98 0.85 0.57 1.08
CA LEU A 98 0.92 0.98 -0.32
C LEU A 98 1.23 -0.24 -1.17
N LEU A 99 0.45 -0.45 -2.22
CA LEU A 99 0.66 -1.42 -3.28
C LEU A 99 1.07 -0.67 -4.54
N SER A 100 2.31 -0.83 -4.96
CA SER A 100 2.92 0.00 -6.01
C SER A 100 3.31 -0.76 -7.26
N GLY A 101 3.35 -2.09 -7.21
CA GLY A 101 3.71 -2.94 -8.35
C GLY A 101 3.46 -4.42 -8.07
N GLY A 102 3.72 -5.25 -9.07
CA GLY A 102 3.41 -6.66 -9.03
C GLY A 102 1.92 -6.97 -8.87
N GLY A 103 1.60 -8.21 -8.55
CA GLY A 103 0.25 -8.64 -8.21
C GLY A 103 0.03 -8.72 -6.71
N HIS A 104 -1.23 -8.59 -6.30
CA HIS A 104 -1.61 -8.77 -4.91
C HIS A 104 -3.00 -9.39 -4.77
N GLY A 105 -3.21 -10.07 -3.66
CA GLY A 105 -4.50 -10.61 -3.25
C GLY A 105 -4.72 -10.41 -1.76
N PHE A 106 -5.97 -10.48 -1.33
CA PHE A 106 -6.35 -10.31 0.07
C PHE A 106 -7.14 -11.51 0.57
N TYR A 107 -6.86 -11.94 1.79
CA TYR A 107 -7.64 -12.93 2.50
C TYR A 107 -8.01 -12.39 3.88
N MET A 108 -9.30 -12.33 4.17
CA MET A 108 -9.82 -11.83 5.44
C MET A 108 -9.63 -12.91 6.51
N LEU A 109 -8.77 -12.64 7.48
CA LEU A 109 -8.54 -13.53 8.64
C LEU A 109 -9.57 -13.30 9.75
N GLU A 110 -10.14 -12.11 9.78
CA GLU A 110 -11.23 -11.68 10.67
C GLU A 110 -12.19 -10.79 9.87
N ASP A 111 -13.38 -10.52 10.40
CA ASP A 111 -14.26 -9.49 9.83
C ASP A 111 -13.49 -8.17 9.78
N SER A 112 -13.37 -7.57 8.63
CA SER A 112 -12.46 -6.44 8.42
C SER A 112 -13.11 -5.30 7.66
N GLU A 113 -12.82 -4.07 8.09
CA GLU A 113 -13.13 -2.84 7.38
C GLU A 113 -11.84 -2.21 6.86
N ILE A 114 -11.82 -1.84 5.59
CA ILE A 114 -10.65 -1.28 4.91
C ILE A 114 -11.07 -0.01 4.18
N ILE A 115 -10.26 1.05 4.29
CA ILE A 115 -10.38 2.25 3.48
C ILE A 115 -9.31 2.16 2.39
N GLU A 116 -9.74 2.27 1.14
CA GLU A 116 -8.87 2.23 -0.03
C GLU A 116 -8.81 3.61 -0.70
N VAL A 117 -7.59 4.05 -1.03
CA VAL A 117 -7.31 5.19 -1.91
C VAL A 117 -6.58 4.63 -3.13
N LYS A 118 -7.14 4.80 -4.32
CA LYS A 118 -6.61 4.23 -5.54
C LYS A 118 -6.40 5.28 -6.61
N GLN A 119 -5.37 5.07 -7.44
CA GLN A 119 -5.13 5.88 -8.61
C GLN A 119 -6.39 5.94 -9.50
N GLY A 120 -6.85 7.13 -9.80
CA GLY A 120 -7.88 7.39 -10.79
C GLY A 120 -7.30 7.94 -12.10
N PRO A 121 -8.16 8.30 -13.07
CA PRO A 121 -9.61 8.06 -13.10
C PRO A 121 -9.99 6.58 -13.22
N TYR A 122 -11.24 6.25 -12.86
CA TYR A 122 -11.74 4.89 -12.92
C TYR A 122 -11.71 4.32 -14.35
N ALA A 123 -11.03 3.18 -14.52
CA ALA A 123 -10.81 2.53 -15.82
C ALA A 123 -11.61 1.23 -16.01
N GLY A 124 -12.40 0.83 -15.01
CA GLY A 124 -13.18 -0.42 -15.04
C GLY A 124 -12.30 -1.66 -15.03
N ASP A 125 -12.76 -2.72 -15.71
CA ASP A 125 -12.03 -3.99 -15.76
C ASP A 125 -10.75 -3.97 -16.62
N ARG A 126 -10.49 -2.89 -17.34
CA ARG A 126 -9.25 -2.71 -18.10
C ARG A 126 -8.02 -2.51 -17.20
N ASP A 127 -8.25 -2.15 -15.94
CA ASP A 127 -7.21 -1.84 -14.97
C ASP A 127 -6.52 -3.08 -14.42
N LYS A 128 -7.16 -4.24 -14.46
CA LYS A 128 -6.65 -5.44 -13.80
C LYS A 128 -6.95 -6.73 -14.55
N THR A 129 -6.06 -7.70 -14.38
CA THR A 129 -6.26 -9.10 -14.78
C THR A 129 -6.32 -9.96 -13.53
N ARG A 130 -7.45 -10.64 -13.30
CA ARG A 130 -7.63 -11.55 -12.17
C ARG A 130 -7.01 -12.91 -12.46
N PHE A 131 -6.50 -13.56 -11.42
CA PHE A 131 -5.97 -14.93 -11.47
C PHE A 131 -6.29 -15.65 -10.16
N ASP A 132 -6.04 -16.97 -10.12
CA ASP A 132 -6.41 -17.79 -8.98
C ASP A 132 -5.59 -17.44 -7.73
N PRO A 133 -6.22 -17.40 -6.54
CA PRO A 133 -5.53 -17.19 -5.27
C PRO A 133 -4.64 -18.39 -4.93
N ILE A 134 -3.65 -18.16 -4.07
CA ILE A 134 -2.90 -19.25 -3.45
C ILE A 134 -3.76 -20.04 -2.46
N THR A 135 -3.43 -21.32 -2.27
CA THR A 135 -4.02 -22.14 -1.22
C THR A 135 -3.32 -21.93 0.12
N ASN A 136 -3.97 -22.29 1.22
CA ASN A 136 -3.42 -22.03 2.56
C ASN A 136 -2.09 -22.75 2.82
N ASP A 137 -1.87 -23.92 2.20
CA ASP A 137 -0.62 -24.69 2.29
C ASP A 137 0.55 -24.03 1.54
N GLN A 138 0.29 -23.13 0.62
CA GLN A 138 1.32 -22.38 -0.11
C GLN A 138 1.78 -21.11 0.62
N VAL A 139 1.06 -20.69 1.65
CA VAL A 139 1.32 -19.40 2.35
C VAL A 139 2.71 -19.39 2.99
N ARG A 140 3.48 -18.35 2.65
CA ARG A 140 4.78 -18.04 3.26
C ARG A 140 4.69 -16.69 3.97
N LEU A 141 4.44 -16.73 5.28
CA LEU A 141 4.43 -15.52 6.11
C LEU A 141 5.87 -15.06 6.40
N LYS A 142 6.07 -13.76 6.31
CA LYS A 142 7.31 -13.10 6.74
C LYS A 142 7.01 -11.94 7.68
#